data_af6d1347b968d4a5c6f0177c07727f0c
#
_entry.id   af6d1347b968d4a5c6f0177c07727f0c
#
_cell.length_a   1.000
_cell.length_b   1.000
_cell.length_c   1.000
_cell.angle_alpha   90.00
_cell.angle_beta   90.00
_cell.angle_gamma   90.00
#
_symmetry.space_group_name_H-M   'P 1'
#
loop_
_entity.id
_entity.type
_entity.pdbx_description
1 polymer ?
#
loop_
_entity_poly.entity_id
_entity_poly.type
_entity_poly.pdbx_seq_one_letter_code
_entity_poly.pdbx_strand_id
1 'polypeptide(L)'
;MLQQHETWEGNTGQNEMLFVLLGGNFSAQTDQGFWETKNGRKDVFSGLPHALYLPPNTNYSIKASSQVLDLACGWCPAEEIHPVQFITPEKVDEMGIEFRGGDNASRQINSILPPGSDCQRLVSVEVYTPSGNWSSFPAHKHDEVKIDPETGAVKEASLEEIYFYKVDQPQGYAMQKVYTDDRSLNQITESHNNDAVLVPRGYHPVVALHGYNVYYLNFLAGSHQSLANTDDPDHKWIYGTWKGMDERIPMVTLDMNSGEK
;
A
#
# COMPACT_ATOMS: atom_id res chain seq x y z
N MET A 1 7.27 0.75 -15.78
CA MET A 1 7.02 -0.49 -16.55
C MET A 1 8.26 -0.85 -17.36
N LEU A 2 8.60 -2.14 -17.42
CA LEU A 2 9.71 -2.69 -18.23
C LEU A 2 9.13 -3.69 -19.22
N GLN A 3 9.74 -3.73 -20.42
CA GLN A 3 9.43 -4.75 -21.45
C GLN A 3 10.23 -6.02 -21.17
N GLN A 4 9.82 -7.13 -21.74
CA GLN A 4 10.49 -8.40 -21.58
C GLN A 4 12.01 -8.30 -21.82
N HIS A 5 12.79 -8.85 -20.91
CA HIS A 5 14.25 -8.82 -20.87
C HIS A 5 14.89 -7.46 -20.57
N GLU A 6 14.13 -6.38 -20.47
CA GLU A 6 14.67 -5.13 -19.94
C GLU A 6 15.06 -5.29 -18.46
N THR A 7 16.09 -4.56 -18.08
CA THR A 7 16.65 -4.61 -16.73
C THR A 7 16.72 -3.21 -16.15
N TRP A 8 16.32 -3.08 -14.88
CA TRP A 8 16.50 -1.88 -14.07
C TRP A 8 17.58 -2.13 -13.03
N GLU A 9 18.70 -1.44 -13.15
CA GLU A 9 19.84 -1.56 -12.25
C GLU A 9 20.02 -0.30 -11.42
N GLY A 10 20.49 -0.46 -10.19
CA GLY A 10 20.75 0.65 -9.31
C GLY A 10 21.43 0.24 -8.00
N ASN A 11 21.59 1.23 -7.16
CA ASN A 11 22.02 1.08 -5.77
C ASN A 11 21.06 1.86 -4.88
N THR A 12 20.64 1.31 -3.76
CA THR A 12 19.71 1.95 -2.83
C THR A 12 20.27 3.21 -2.15
N GLY A 13 21.59 3.42 -2.20
CA GLY A 13 22.25 4.55 -1.54
C GLY A 13 21.96 4.57 -0.04
N GLN A 14 21.55 5.70 0.48
CA GLN A 14 21.19 5.88 1.89
C GLN A 14 19.69 5.59 2.17
N ASN A 15 19.02 4.84 1.28
CA ASN A 15 17.59 4.58 1.41
C ASN A 15 17.33 3.08 1.62
N GLU A 16 16.32 2.77 2.38
CA GLU A 16 15.63 1.50 2.25
C GLU A 16 14.57 1.62 1.16
N MET A 17 14.38 0.56 0.38
CA MET A 17 13.52 0.53 -0.80
C MET A 17 12.60 -0.68 -0.78
N LEU A 18 11.37 -0.51 -1.23
CA LEU A 18 10.42 -1.59 -1.43
C LEU A 18 9.92 -1.58 -2.87
N PHE A 19 10.13 -2.68 -3.56
CA PHE A 19 9.57 -2.94 -4.88
C PHE A 19 8.35 -3.83 -4.73
N VAL A 20 7.22 -3.43 -5.32
CA VAL A 20 5.95 -4.17 -5.27
C VAL A 20 5.50 -4.52 -6.67
N LEU A 21 5.28 -5.80 -6.94
CA LEU A 21 4.77 -6.28 -8.22
C LEU A 21 3.31 -5.87 -8.39
N LEU A 22 3.04 -5.06 -9.41
CA LEU A 22 1.68 -4.67 -9.81
C LEU A 22 1.14 -5.58 -10.92
N GLY A 23 2.02 -6.11 -11.77
CA GLY A 23 1.66 -7.07 -12.81
C GLY A 23 2.88 -7.65 -13.53
N GLY A 24 2.77 -8.89 -13.95
CA GLY A 24 3.84 -9.62 -14.63
C GLY A 24 4.69 -10.47 -13.71
N ASN A 25 5.96 -10.67 -14.10
CA ASN A 25 6.97 -11.44 -13.37
C ASN A 25 8.34 -10.78 -13.50
N PHE A 26 9.17 -10.91 -12.46
CA PHE A 26 10.54 -10.42 -12.46
C PHE A 26 11.51 -11.41 -11.80
N SER A 27 12.77 -11.28 -12.14
CA SER A 27 13.87 -11.79 -11.33
C SER A 27 14.70 -10.61 -10.79
N ALA A 28 15.27 -10.77 -9.62
CA ALA A 28 16.10 -9.76 -8.97
C ALA A 28 17.41 -10.38 -8.50
N GLN A 29 18.53 -9.73 -8.83
CA GLN A 29 19.86 -10.05 -8.33
C GLN A 29 20.33 -8.90 -7.44
N THR A 30 20.87 -9.23 -6.28
CA THR A 30 21.54 -8.28 -5.38
C THR A 30 22.88 -8.84 -4.91
N ASP A 31 23.61 -8.06 -4.12
CA ASP A 31 24.84 -8.53 -3.43
C ASP A 31 24.54 -9.66 -2.42
N GLN A 32 23.27 -9.81 -2.00
CA GLN A 32 22.87 -10.75 -0.96
C GLN A 32 22.13 -12.00 -1.51
N GLY A 33 21.84 -12.07 -2.80
CA GLY A 33 21.17 -13.23 -3.37
C GLY A 33 20.43 -12.97 -4.67
N PHE A 34 19.70 -14.01 -5.08
CA PHE A 34 18.85 -14.01 -6.26
C PHE A 34 17.43 -14.42 -5.87
N TRP A 35 16.46 -13.71 -6.40
CA TRP A 35 15.02 -13.98 -6.20
C TRP A 35 14.30 -13.93 -7.54
N GLU A 36 13.26 -14.71 -7.66
CA GLU A 36 12.36 -14.64 -8.81
C GLU A 36 10.91 -14.85 -8.39
N THR A 37 10.01 -14.18 -9.06
CA THR A 37 8.59 -14.39 -8.87
C THR A 37 8.15 -15.68 -9.52
N LYS A 38 7.42 -16.49 -8.78
CA LYS A 38 6.70 -17.66 -9.29
C LYS A 38 5.21 -17.34 -9.24
N ASN A 39 4.50 -17.54 -10.35
CA ASN A 39 3.09 -17.23 -10.44
C ASN A 39 2.77 -15.77 -10.03
N GLY A 40 3.44 -14.82 -10.68
CA GLY A 40 3.11 -13.40 -10.51
C GLY A 40 1.68 -13.09 -10.99
N ARG A 41 1.14 -11.99 -10.55
CA ARG A 41 -0.22 -11.58 -10.90
C ARG A 41 -0.28 -10.89 -12.26
N LYS A 42 -1.39 -11.05 -12.99
CA LYS A 42 -1.62 -10.36 -14.27
C LYS A 42 -1.71 -8.84 -14.07
N ASP A 43 -2.42 -8.43 -13.05
CA ASP A 43 -2.64 -7.07 -12.59
C ASP A 43 -2.95 -7.09 -11.09
N VAL A 44 -3.13 -5.93 -10.47
CA VAL A 44 -3.38 -5.84 -9.02
C VAL A 44 -4.68 -6.51 -8.57
N PHE A 45 -5.67 -6.71 -9.46
CA PHE A 45 -6.95 -7.36 -9.17
C PHE A 45 -6.92 -8.88 -9.41
N SER A 46 -5.75 -9.45 -9.75
CA SER A 46 -5.62 -10.86 -10.15
C SER A 46 -4.82 -11.71 -9.17
N GLY A 47 -4.72 -11.31 -7.90
CA GLY A 47 -4.04 -12.05 -6.84
C GLY A 47 -3.19 -11.17 -5.93
N LEU A 48 -2.56 -11.81 -4.94
CA LEU A 48 -1.70 -11.17 -3.95
C LEU A 48 -0.33 -10.80 -4.54
N PRO A 49 0.36 -9.79 -4.02
CA PRO A 49 1.62 -9.29 -4.57
C PRO A 49 2.82 -10.15 -4.21
N HIS A 50 3.86 -10.10 -5.07
CA HIS A 50 5.23 -10.26 -4.63
C HIS A 50 5.82 -8.89 -4.32
N ALA A 51 6.73 -8.83 -3.37
CA ALA A 51 7.51 -7.62 -3.10
C ALA A 51 8.96 -7.95 -2.72
N LEU A 52 9.86 -7.00 -2.93
CA LEU A 52 11.27 -7.10 -2.58
C LEU A 52 11.68 -5.87 -1.80
N TYR A 53 12.03 -6.07 -0.52
CA TYR A 53 12.62 -5.05 0.32
C TYR A 53 14.14 -5.11 0.24
N LEU A 54 14.79 -3.96 0.05
CA LEU A 54 16.23 -3.77 0.01
C LEU A 54 16.67 -2.73 1.05
N PRO A 55 17.65 -3.05 1.91
CA PRO A 55 18.22 -2.09 2.85
C PRO A 55 19.14 -1.08 2.15
N PRO A 56 19.65 -0.06 2.87
CA PRO A 56 20.66 0.86 2.36
C PRO A 56 21.92 0.17 1.82
N ASN A 57 22.59 0.83 0.88
CA ASN A 57 23.85 0.40 0.25
C ASN A 57 23.79 -0.94 -0.49
N THR A 58 22.64 -1.33 -1.01
CA THR A 58 22.42 -2.58 -1.75
C THR A 58 22.44 -2.32 -3.25
N ASN A 59 23.31 -3.03 -3.99
CA ASN A 59 23.24 -3.07 -5.45
C ASN A 59 22.11 -4.02 -5.88
N TYR A 60 21.36 -3.61 -6.88
CA TYR A 60 20.27 -4.43 -7.41
C TYR A 60 20.20 -4.37 -8.93
N SER A 61 19.71 -5.47 -9.50
CA SER A 61 19.37 -5.62 -10.91
C SER A 61 18.04 -6.35 -10.98
N ILE A 62 16.98 -5.68 -11.44
CA ILE A 62 15.64 -6.24 -11.58
C ILE A 62 15.34 -6.41 -13.06
N LYS A 63 15.08 -7.64 -13.49
CA LYS A 63 14.84 -8.01 -14.88
C LYS A 63 13.39 -8.46 -15.09
N ALA A 64 12.74 -7.91 -16.12
CA ALA A 64 11.42 -8.35 -16.54
C ALA A 64 11.47 -9.76 -17.14
N SER A 65 10.73 -10.69 -16.53
CA SER A 65 10.61 -12.10 -16.99
C SER A 65 9.33 -12.35 -17.79
N SER A 66 8.33 -11.46 -17.68
CA SER A 66 7.09 -11.44 -18.48
C SER A 66 7.18 -10.45 -19.64
N GLN A 67 6.23 -10.50 -20.57
CA GLN A 67 6.16 -9.57 -21.70
C GLN A 67 6.15 -8.11 -21.27
N VAL A 68 5.43 -7.80 -20.19
CA VAL A 68 5.42 -6.50 -19.52
C VAL A 68 5.56 -6.75 -18.03
N LEU A 69 6.40 -5.99 -17.37
CA LEU A 69 6.53 -5.90 -15.93
C LEU A 69 6.01 -4.54 -15.46
N ASP A 70 4.98 -4.55 -14.63
CA ASP A 70 4.49 -3.37 -13.92
C ASP A 70 4.93 -3.46 -12.46
N LEU A 71 5.76 -2.52 -12.03
CA LEU A 71 6.42 -2.53 -10.73
C LEU A 71 6.36 -1.13 -10.13
N ALA A 72 5.91 -1.03 -8.89
CA ALA A 72 6.04 0.17 -8.07
C ALA A 72 7.29 0.09 -7.20
N CYS A 73 7.91 1.23 -6.94
CA CYS A 73 9.01 1.33 -5.99
C CYS A 73 8.82 2.55 -5.09
N GLY A 74 8.79 2.31 -3.77
CA GLY A 74 8.82 3.34 -2.75
C GLY A 74 10.11 3.25 -1.94
N TRP A 75 10.60 4.41 -1.46
CA TRP A 75 11.81 4.45 -0.65
C TRP A 75 11.79 5.61 0.34
N CYS A 76 12.55 5.47 1.41
CA CYS A 76 12.84 6.56 2.34
C CYS A 76 14.28 6.45 2.88
N PRO A 77 14.87 7.54 3.40
CA PRO A 77 16.16 7.49 4.05
C PRO A 77 16.16 6.54 5.25
N ALA A 78 17.21 5.73 5.37
CA ALA A 78 17.42 4.81 6.47
C ALA A 78 18.91 4.71 6.81
N GLU A 79 19.21 4.51 8.09
CA GLU A 79 20.57 4.38 8.64
C GLU A 79 20.87 2.95 9.08
N GLU A 80 19.83 2.19 9.44
CA GLU A 80 19.96 0.81 9.88
C GLU A 80 19.97 -0.15 8.69
N ILE A 81 20.77 -1.20 8.80
CA ILE A 81 20.87 -2.23 7.78
C ILE A 81 20.10 -3.46 8.26
N HIS A 82 19.03 -3.77 7.54
CA HIS A 82 18.19 -4.94 7.73
C HIS A 82 18.45 -5.96 6.62
N PRO A 83 18.07 -7.23 6.78
CA PRO A 83 18.21 -8.23 5.72
C PRO A 83 17.29 -7.92 4.53
N VAL A 84 17.72 -8.32 3.32
CA VAL A 84 16.84 -8.35 2.15
C VAL A 84 15.67 -9.28 2.42
N GLN A 85 14.45 -8.85 2.08
CA GLN A 85 13.26 -9.67 2.25
C GLN A 85 12.55 -9.84 0.92
N PHE A 86 12.32 -11.08 0.52
CA PHE A 86 11.44 -11.42 -0.58
C PHE A 86 10.10 -11.88 -0.03
N ILE A 87 9.07 -11.07 -0.28
CA ILE A 87 7.71 -11.27 0.21
C ILE A 87 6.93 -11.92 -0.92
N THR A 88 6.41 -13.11 -0.68
CA THR A 88 5.60 -13.88 -1.64
C THR A 88 4.12 -13.72 -1.34
N PRO A 89 3.22 -14.07 -2.26
CA PRO A 89 1.77 -14.10 -2.02
C PRO A 89 1.39 -14.92 -0.78
N GLU A 90 2.06 -16.04 -0.54
CA GLU A 90 1.83 -16.90 0.63
C GLU A 90 2.17 -16.15 1.93
N LYS A 91 3.28 -15.40 1.95
CA LYS A 91 3.62 -14.57 3.12
C LYS A 91 2.61 -13.46 3.37
N VAL A 92 2.09 -12.83 2.31
CA VAL A 92 1.03 -11.82 2.46
C VAL A 92 -0.25 -12.44 3.05
N ASP A 93 -0.61 -13.63 2.60
CA ASP A 93 -1.75 -14.39 3.12
C ASP A 93 -1.54 -14.80 4.58
N GLU A 94 -0.33 -15.29 4.94
CA GLU A 94 0.07 -15.66 6.30
C GLU A 94 0.05 -14.47 7.28
N MET A 95 0.39 -13.26 6.82
CA MET A 95 0.29 -12.02 7.63
C MET A 95 -1.16 -11.64 7.93
N GLY A 96 -2.10 -12.18 7.18
CA GLY A 96 -3.53 -11.97 7.33
C GLY A 96 -4.07 -10.84 6.45
N ILE A 97 -5.14 -11.15 5.76
CA ILE A 97 -5.92 -10.18 4.99
C ILE A 97 -6.91 -9.52 5.93
N GLU A 98 -6.85 -8.19 6.05
CA GLU A 98 -7.77 -7.44 6.89
C GLU A 98 -8.97 -6.93 6.08
N PHE A 99 -10.14 -6.98 6.72
CA PHE A 99 -11.35 -6.33 6.23
C PHE A 99 -11.75 -5.23 7.19
N ARG A 100 -11.83 -4.01 6.69
CA ARG A 100 -12.16 -2.83 7.51
C ARG A 100 -13.39 -2.11 7.00
N GLY A 101 -14.04 -1.40 7.94
CA GLY A 101 -15.27 -0.65 7.69
C GLY A 101 -16.52 -1.51 7.76
N GLY A 102 -17.52 -1.13 7.00
CA GLY A 102 -18.81 -1.82 6.88
C GLY A 102 -19.68 -1.14 5.85
N ASP A 103 -20.71 -1.82 5.37
CA ASP A 103 -21.60 -1.37 4.30
C ASP A 103 -20.77 -0.80 3.13
N ASN A 104 -21.10 0.41 2.64
CA ASN A 104 -20.35 1.08 1.57
C ASN A 104 -19.03 1.75 2.00
N ALA A 105 -18.52 1.42 3.19
CA ALA A 105 -17.16 1.78 3.62
C ALA A 105 -16.26 0.55 3.81
N SER A 106 -16.73 -0.61 3.34
CA SER A 106 -15.97 -1.86 3.38
C SER A 106 -14.80 -1.83 2.41
N ARG A 107 -13.63 -2.32 2.88
CA ARG A 107 -12.41 -2.45 2.08
C ARG A 107 -11.57 -3.61 2.55
N GLN A 108 -10.77 -4.17 1.64
CA GLN A 108 -9.75 -5.17 1.93
C GLN A 108 -8.39 -4.52 2.02
N ILE A 109 -7.57 -4.94 2.98
CA ILE A 109 -6.20 -4.46 3.19
C ILE A 109 -5.28 -5.67 3.27
N ASN A 110 -4.25 -5.69 2.44
CA ASN A 110 -3.20 -6.69 2.46
C ASN A 110 -1.90 -6.03 2.93
N SER A 111 -1.34 -6.54 4.00
CA SER A 111 -0.06 -6.06 4.53
C SER A 111 1.11 -6.58 3.70
N ILE A 112 2.02 -5.70 3.28
CA ILE A 112 3.27 -6.04 2.59
C ILE A 112 4.46 -5.87 3.52
N LEU A 113 4.60 -4.72 4.14
CA LEU A 113 5.52 -4.42 5.24
C LEU A 113 4.73 -3.82 6.39
N PRO A 114 4.08 -4.65 7.24
CA PRO A 114 3.37 -4.15 8.42
C PRO A 114 4.32 -3.56 9.47
N PRO A 115 3.82 -2.77 10.42
CA PRO A 115 4.58 -2.38 11.60
C PRO A 115 5.19 -3.59 12.30
N GLY A 116 6.49 -3.49 12.66
CA GLY A 116 7.27 -4.59 13.21
C GLY A 116 7.98 -5.47 12.18
N SER A 117 7.85 -5.15 10.88
CA SER A 117 8.70 -5.74 9.84
C SER A 117 10.18 -5.41 10.08
N ASP A 118 11.05 -6.30 9.60
CA ASP A 118 12.50 -6.13 9.75
C ASP A 118 13.04 -5.10 8.73
N CYS A 119 12.64 -3.84 8.94
CA CYS A 119 13.05 -2.64 8.23
C CYS A 119 12.96 -1.45 9.17
N GLN A 120 13.63 -0.33 8.84
CA GLN A 120 13.74 0.77 9.79
C GLN A 120 12.46 1.63 9.87
N ARG A 121 11.92 2.05 8.74
CA ARG A 121 10.86 3.08 8.68
C ARG A 121 9.68 2.73 7.81
N LEU A 122 9.93 2.03 6.68
CA LEU A 122 8.88 1.76 5.69
C LEU A 122 7.75 0.91 6.29
N VAL A 123 6.54 1.36 6.03
CA VAL A 123 5.32 0.57 6.16
C VAL A 123 4.63 0.59 4.81
N SER A 124 4.12 -0.55 4.37
CA SER A 124 3.41 -0.64 3.10
C SER A 124 2.26 -1.62 3.17
N VAL A 125 1.14 -1.17 2.63
CA VAL A 125 -0.08 -1.96 2.48
C VAL A 125 -0.68 -1.70 1.11
N GLU A 126 -1.37 -2.68 0.56
CA GLU A 126 -2.26 -2.46 -0.58
C GLU A 126 -3.71 -2.55 -0.13
N VAL A 127 -4.55 -1.71 -0.71
CA VAL A 127 -5.95 -1.58 -0.33
C VAL A 127 -6.85 -1.72 -1.55
N TYR A 128 -7.90 -2.51 -1.41
CA TYR A 128 -8.92 -2.74 -2.42
C TYR A 128 -10.24 -2.19 -1.95
N THR A 129 -10.81 -1.30 -2.73
CA THR A 129 -12.07 -0.62 -2.46
C THR A 129 -13.08 -0.99 -3.53
N PRO A 130 -14.14 -1.75 -3.18
CA PRO A 130 -15.21 -2.07 -4.12
C PRO A 130 -15.87 -0.82 -4.69
N SER A 131 -16.36 -0.94 -5.90
CA SER A 131 -17.09 0.10 -6.62
C SER A 131 -18.13 0.83 -5.74
N GLY A 132 -18.06 2.16 -5.69
CA GLY A 132 -18.96 3.00 -4.92
C GLY A 132 -18.69 3.05 -3.41
N ASN A 133 -17.66 2.34 -2.92
CA ASN A 133 -17.33 2.33 -1.51
C ASN A 133 -16.35 3.45 -1.14
N TRP A 134 -16.41 3.82 0.14
CA TRP A 134 -15.41 4.66 0.79
C TRP A 134 -14.27 3.83 1.38
N SER A 135 -13.09 4.41 1.42
CA SER A 135 -11.88 3.83 1.97
C SER A 135 -11.10 4.89 2.76
N SER A 136 -10.19 4.49 3.64
CA SER A 136 -9.59 5.40 4.64
C SER A 136 -10.66 6.21 5.36
N PHE A 137 -11.79 5.54 5.65
CA PHE A 137 -12.98 6.16 6.21
C PHE A 137 -13.50 5.35 7.43
N PRO A 138 -13.93 5.98 8.56
CA PRO A 138 -13.89 7.44 8.77
C PRO A 138 -12.51 8.04 8.52
N ALA A 139 -12.50 9.32 8.14
CA ALA A 139 -11.26 10.02 7.82
C ALA A 139 -10.31 10.03 9.04
N HIS A 140 -9.04 9.78 8.82
CA HIS A 140 -8.01 9.77 9.86
C HIS A 140 -6.75 10.52 9.39
N LYS A 141 -5.90 10.88 10.33
CA LYS A 141 -4.60 11.53 10.09
C LYS A 141 -3.50 10.94 10.97
N HIS A 142 -2.26 11.17 10.58
CA HIS A 142 -1.05 10.77 11.30
C HIS A 142 0.01 11.87 11.17
N ASP A 143 -0.31 13.05 11.72
CA ASP A 143 0.46 14.29 11.56
C ASP A 143 1.47 14.52 12.67
N GLU A 144 1.17 14.03 13.88
CA GLU A 144 1.89 14.34 15.10
C GLU A 144 2.24 13.09 15.89
N VAL A 145 3.36 13.14 16.61
CA VAL A 145 3.68 12.06 17.54
C VAL A 145 2.89 12.23 18.82
N LYS A 146 1.96 11.30 19.09
CA LYS A 146 1.21 11.23 20.35
C LYS A 146 1.52 9.92 21.05
N ILE A 147 2.06 10.01 22.25
CA ILE A 147 2.40 8.88 23.10
C ILE A 147 1.44 8.84 24.29
N ASP A 148 0.91 7.67 24.57
CA ASP A 148 0.13 7.44 25.78
C ASP A 148 1.06 7.57 27.00
N PRO A 149 0.78 8.50 27.92
CA PRO A 149 1.67 8.76 29.04
C PRO A 149 1.71 7.64 30.08
N GLU A 150 0.72 6.76 30.10
CA GLU A 150 0.65 5.67 31.08
C GLU A 150 1.30 4.38 30.54
N THR A 151 1.12 4.09 29.25
CA THR A 151 1.56 2.83 28.63
C THR A 151 2.80 2.99 27.76
N GLY A 152 3.15 4.21 27.36
CA GLY A 152 4.20 4.47 26.35
C GLY A 152 3.80 4.10 24.92
N ALA A 153 2.56 3.69 24.69
CA ALA A 153 2.11 3.28 23.36
C ALA A 153 1.96 4.48 22.42
N VAL A 154 2.36 4.30 21.15
CA VAL A 154 2.15 5.29 20.10
C VAL A 154 0.66 5.35 19.77
N LYS A 155 0.01 6.49 20.02
CA LYS A 155 -1.41 6.75 19.70
C LYS A 155 -1.59 7.39 18.33
N GLU A 156 -0.63 8.20 17.91
CA GLU A 156 -0.51 8.75 16.57
C GLU A 156 0.98 8.84 16.24
N ALA A 157 1.36 8.45 15.03
CA ALA A 157 2.71 8.65 14.50
C ALA A 157 2.70 9.84 13.54
N SER A 158 3.84 10.52 13.39
CA SER A 158 4.01 11.53 12.33
C SER A 158 4.58 10.83 11.10
N LEU A 159 3.74 10.64 10.08
CA LEU A 159 4.07 9.91 8.86
C LEU A 159 3.70 10.74 7.63
N GLU A 160 4.55 10.70 6.61
CA GLU A 160 4.18 11.04 5.25
C GLU A 160 3.68 9.77 4.55
N GLU A 161 2.68 9.93 3.70
CA GLU A 161 2.07 8.82 3.00
C GLU A 161 1.91 9.13 1.52
N ILE A 162 2.12 8.11 0.69
CA ILE A 162 1.89 8.14 -0.75
C ILE A 162 0.83 7.10 -1.09
N TYR A 163 -0.18 7.52 -1.85
CA TYR A 163 -1.17 6.66 -2.47
C TYR A 163 -0.84 6.51 -3.94
N PHE A 164 -0.53 5.29 -4.40
CA PHE A 164 -0.37 5.00 -5.83
C PHE A 164 -1.59 4.21 -6.31
N TYR A 165 -2.30 4.74 -7.30
CA TYR A 165 -3.62 4.25 -7.72
C TYR A 165 -3.59 3.31 -8.91
N LYS A 166 -4.45 2.28 -8.86
CA LYS A 166 -4.92 1.51 -10.02
C LYS A 166 -6.44 1.44 -10.01
N VAL A 167 -7.03 1.44 -11.18
CA VAL A 167 -8.47 1.30 -11.37
C VAL A 167 -8.70 0.17 -12.37
N ASP A 168 -9.73 -0.65 -12.16
CA ASP A 168 -9.98 -1.85 -12.96
C ASP A 168 -10.40 -1.57 -14.41
N GLN A 169 -10.79 -0.33 -14.70
CA GLN A 169 -11.14 0.12 -16.05
C GLN A 169 -10.41 1.43 -16.37
N PRO A 170 -9.89 1.60 -17.60
CA PRO A 170 -9.00 2.71 -17.95
C PRO A 170 -9.61 4.11 -17.83
N GLN A 171 -10.94 4.24 -17.94
CA GLN A 171 -11.67 5.51 -17.78
C GLN A 171 -12.11 5.80 -16.34
N GLY A 172 -11.91 4.85 -15.42
CA GLY A 172 -12.29 4.99 -14.03
C GLY A 172 -11.36 5.92 -13.25
N TYR A 173 -11.84 6.39 -12.10
CA TYR A 173 -11.06 7.17 -11.16
C TYR A 173 -11.57 7.01 -9.72
N ALA A 174 -10.75 7.40 -8.77
CA ALA A 174 -11.15 7.63 -7.38
C ALA A 174 -11.17 9.12 -7.10
N MET A 175 -11.87 9.55 -6.06
CA MET A 175 -11.68 10.87 -5.49
C MET A 175 -11.01 10.73 -4.13
N GLN A 176 -9.94 11.48 -3.91
CA GLN A 176 -9.29 11.60 -2.61
C GLN A 176 -9.43 13.03 -2.11
N LYS A 177 -9.94 13.17 -0.89
CA LYS A 177 -9.97 14.46 -0.20
C LYS A 177 -8.84 14.51 0.82
N VAL A 178 -8.04 15.57 0.81
CA VAL A 178 -7.00 15.83 1.83
C VAL A 178 -7.32 17.13 2.51
N TYR A 179 -7.42 17.13 3.85
CA TYR A 179 -7.78 18.34 4.60
C TYR A 179 -7.23 18.33 6.04
N THR A 180 -6.88 19.51 6.53
CA THR A 180 -6.40 19.73 7.90
C THR A 180 -7.52 20.23 8.81
N ASP A 181 -7.32 20.20 10.14
CA ASP A 181 -8.28 20.70 11.11
C ASP A 181 -8.68 22.17 10.84
N ASP A 182 -7.70 23.01 10.54
CA ASP A 182 -7.87 24.44 10.23
C ASP A 182 -8.31 24.72 8.80
N ARG A 183 -8.44 23.66 7.97
CA ARG A 183 -8.78 23.76 6.53
C ARG A 183 -7.80 24.58 5.70
N SER A 184 -6.59 24.85 6.20
CA SER A 184 -5.53 25.49 5.41
C SER A 184 -5.11 24.63 4.20
N LEU A 185 -5.21 23.30 4.34
CA LEU A 185 -5.26 22.34 3.24
C LEU A 185 -6.69 21.78 3.17
N ASN A 186 -7.33 21.88 2.01
CA ASN A 186 -8.68 21.34 1.79
C ASN A 186 -8.91 21.16 0.30
N GLN A 187 -8.47 20.00 -0.22
CA GLN A 187 -8.47 19.69 -1.64
C GLN A 187 -9.16 18.37 -1.93
N ILE A 188 -9.77 18.27 -3.09
CA ILE A 188 -10.30 17.04 -3.66
C ILE A 188 -9.54 16.81 -4.98
N THR A 189 -9.00 15.63 -5.16
CA THR A 189 -8.24 15.23 -6.33
C THR A 189 -8.93 14.02 -6.99
N GLU A 190 -9.09 14.07 -8.30
CA GLU A 190 -9.36 12.87 -9.09
C GLU A 190 -8.05 12.09 -9.25
N SER A 191 -8.10 10.79 -8.97
CA SER A 191 -6.93 9.89 -9.06
C SER A 191 -7.23 8.78 -10.05
N HIS A 192 -6.55 8.80 -11.17
CA HIS A 192 -6.69 7.84 -12.26
C HIS A 192 -5.69 6.69 -12.14
N ASN A 193 -5.76 5.79 -13.08
CA ASN A 193 -4.84 4.66 -13.18
C ASN A 193 -3.39 5.15 -13.36
N ASN A 194 -2.48 4.75 -12.47
CA ASN A 194 -1.08 5.16 -12.34
C ASN A 194 -0.83 6.57 -11.75
N ASP A 195 -1.84 7.22 -11.20
CA ASP A 195 -1.61 8.46 -10.47
C ASP A 195 -1.06 8.19 -9.06
N ALA A 196 -0.31 9.15 -8.53
CA ALA A 196 0.16 9.17 -7.17
C ALA A 196 -0.32 10.43 -6.45
N VAL A 197 -0.89 10.27 -5.27
CA VAL A 197 -1.29 11.37 -4.38
C VAL A 197 -0.36 11.37 -3.18
N LEU A 198 0.28 12.52 -2.93
CA LEU A 198 1.11 12.76 -1.76
C LEU A 198 0.23 13.30 -0.64
N VAL A 199 0.29 12.66 0.53
CA VAL A 199 -0.40 13.08 1.75
C VAL A 199 0.66 13.47 2.80
N PRO A 200 1.12 14.73 2.78
CA PRO A 200 2.13 15.18 3.74
C PRO A 200 1.55 15.34 5.16
N ARG A 201 0.25 15.58 5.26
CA ARG A 201 -0.50 15.75 6.52
C ARG A 201 -2.01 15.82 6.27
N GLY A 202 -2.78 15.66 7.33
CA GLY A 202 -4.23 15.85 7.36
C GLY A 202 -5.03 14.59 7.11
N TYR A 203 -6.32 14.72 7.24
CA TYR A 203 -7.29 13.65 6.96
C TYR A 203 -7.39 13.39 5.45
N HIS A 204 -7.47 12.12 5.05
CA HIS A 204 -7.29 11.76 3.63
C HIS A 204 -8.19 10.61 3.15
N PRO A 205 -9.52 10.71 3.32
CA PRO A 205 -10.46 9.70 2.85
C PRO A 205 -10.48 9.58 1.33
N VAL A 206 -10.82 8.38 0.86
CA VAL A 206 -10.92 8.01 -0.56
C VAL A 206 -12.33 7.52 -0.85
N VAL A 207 -12.85 7.75 -2.05
CA VAL A 207 -14.07 7.11 -2.55
C VAL A 207 -13.83 6.54 -3.96
N ALA A 208 -14.20 5.29 -4.16
CA ALA A 208 -14.22 4.65 -5.47
C ALA A 208 -15.45 5.13 -6.26
N LEU A 209 -15.26 5.51 -7.51
CA LEU A 209 -16.38 5.86 -8.39
C LEU A 209 -17.32 4.67 -8.54
N HIS A 210 -18.63 4.92 -8.60
CA HIS A 210 -19.61 3.85 -8.84
C HIS A 210 -19.33 3.18 -10.20
N GLY A 211 -19.26 1.84 -10.21
CA GLY A 211 -18.95 1.02 -11.39
C GLY A 211 -17.47 0.66 -11.54
N TYR A 212 -16.56 1.21 -10.71
CA TYR A 212 -15.12 1.00 -10.82
C TYR A 212 -14.54 0.54 -9.48
N ASN A 213 -13.82 -0.59 -9.51
CA ASN A 213 -13.04 -1.02 -8.37
C ASN A 213 -11.72 -0.24 -8.33
N VAL A 214 -11.32 0.17 -7.13
CA VAL A 214 -10.13 0.96 -6.91
C VAL A 214 -9.15 0.17 -6.04
N TYR A 215 -7.91 0.16 -6.47
CA TYR A 215 -6.74 -0.26 -5.73
C TYR A 215 -5.88 0.95 -5.43
N TYR A 216 -5.28 0.99 -4.26
CA TYR A 216 -4.14 1.85 -4.02
C TYR A 216 -3.08 1.14 -3.19
N LEU A 217 -1.81 1.44 -3.52
CA LEU A 217 -0.64 1.01 -2.78
C LEU A 217 -0.18 2.17 -1.91
N ASN A 218 -0.05 1.93 -0.61
CA ASN A 218 0.47 2.91 0.31
C ASN A 218 1.94 2.64 0.63
N PHE A 219 2.74 3.71 0.61
CA PHE A 219 4.04 3.78 1.24
C PHE A 219 3.97 4.85 2.32
N LEU A 220 4.30 4.45 3.56
CA LEU A 220 4.33 5.34 4.71
C LEU A 220 5.74 5.30 5.32
N ALA A 221 6.22 6.46 5.73
CA ALA A 221 7.47 6.55 6.50
C ALA A 221 7.44 7.82 7.37
N GLY A 222 8.13 7.77 8.51
CA GLY A 222 8.22 8.93 9.39
C GLY A 222 8.84 8.62 10.74
N SER A 223 8.23 9.13 11.80
CA SER A 223 8.77 9.09 13.16
C SER A 223 8.83 7.69 13.77
N HIS A 224 7.93 6.81 13.36
CA HIS A 224 7.81 5.44 13.87
C HIS A 224 7.34 4.52 12.75
N GLN A 225 7.78 3.28 12.77
CA GLN A 225 7.20 2.22 11.95
C GLN A 225 5.84 1.81 12.55
N SER A 226 4.79 2.54 12.18
CA SER A 226 3.47 2.46 12.82
C SER A 226 2.36 2.79 11.84
N LEU A 227 1.14 2.34 12.12
CA LEU A 227 -0.11 2.77 11.49
C LEU A 227 -1.04 3.47 12.48
N ALA A 228 -0.50 3.89 13.63
CA ALA A 228 -1.26 4.62 14.64
C ALA A 228 -1.68 5.98 14.10
N ASN A 229 -2.97 6.27 14.17
CA ASN A 229 -3.60 7.43 13.58
C ASN A 229 -4.70 8.00 14.49
N THR A 230 -5.17 9.22 14.18
CA THR A 230 -6.27 9.89 14.88
C THR A 230 -7.42 10.09 13.91
N ASP A 231 -8.60 9.57 14.26
CA ASP A 231 -9.83 9.78 13.49
C ASP A 231 -10.29 11.24 13.56
N ASP A 232 -10.93 11.73 12.48
CA ASP A 232 -11.66 12.98 12.49
C ASP A 232 -12.84 12.87 13.49
N PRO A 233 -12.87 13.70 14.55
CA PRO A 233 -13.91 13.63 15.57
C PRO A 233 -15.31 13.86 14.99
N ASP A 234 -15.46 14.64 13.92
CA ASP A 234 -16.74 14.89 13.28
C ASP A 234 -17.34 13.67 12.58
N HIS A 235 -16.51 12.68 12.24
CA HIS A 235 -16.92 11.48 11.51
C HIS A 235 -16.84 10.19 12.35
N LYS A 236 -16.31 10.23 13.55
CA LYS A 236 -16.08 9.06 14.41
C LYS A 236 -17.37 8.31 14.79
N TRP A 237 -18.50 9.01 14.86
CA TRP A 237 -19.81 8.41 15.16
C TRP A 237 -20.25 7.33 14.16
N ILE A 238 -19.67 7.34 12.95
CA ILE A 238 -20.02 6.41 11.86
C ILE A 238 -19.71 4.96 12.22
N TYR A 239 -18.68 4.70 13.05
CA TYR A 239 -18.34 3.35 13.49
C TYR A 239 -19.51 2.53 14.08
N GLY A 240 -20.48 3.21 14.67
CA GLY A 240 -21.66 2.56 15.25
C GLY A 240 -22.81 2.32 14.26
N THR A 241 -22.69 2.68 12.99
CA THR A 241 -23.80 2.67 12.04
C THR A 241 -23.81 1.46 11.11
N TRP A 242 -22.69 0.78 10.93
CA TRP A 242 -22.52 -0.31 9.99
C TRP A 242 -23.28 -1.58 10.39
N LYS A 243 -23.85 -2.26 9.41
CA LYS A 243 -24.65 -3.48 9.62
C LYS A 243 -23.90 -4.75 9.24
N GLY A 244 -22.94 -4.65 8.32
CA GLY A 244 -22.14 -5.79 7.87
C GLY A 244 -21.07 -5.40 6.87
N MET A 245 -20.28 -6.38 6.46
CA MET A 245 -19.26 -6.22 5.44
C MET A 245 -19.89 -6.33 4.05
N ASP A 246 -19.35 -5.59 3.08
CA ASP A 246 -19.76 -5.72 1.67
C ASP A 246 -19.46 -7.14 1.17
N GLU A 247 -20.45 -7.80 0.55
CA GLU A 247 -20.35 -9.17 0.08
C GLU A 247 -19.32 -9.39 -1.05
N ARG A 248 -18.85 -8.30 -1.69
CA ARG A 248 -17.79 -8.34 -2.71
C ARG A 248 -16.40 -8.50 -2.14
N ILE A 249 -16.25 -8.50 -0.80
CA ILE A 249 -14.98 -8.74 -0.11
C ILE A 249 -14.93 -10.20 0.36
N PRO A 250 -13.81 -10.93 0.14
CA PRO A 250 -12.52 -10.46 -0.41
C PRO A 250 -12.55 -10.21 -1.92
N MET A 251 -11.81 -9.17 -2.36
CA MET A 251 -11.64 -8.84 -3.78
C MET A 251 -10.51 -9.61 -4.43
N VAL A 252 -9.44 -9.90 -3.67
CA VAL A 252 -8.31 -10.73 -4.09
C VAL A 252 -7.93 -11.71 -2.99
N THR A 253 -7.47 -12.89 -3.40
CA THR A 253 -7.08 -14.00 -2.51
C THR A 253 -5.87 -14.73 -3.08
N LEU A 254 -5.22 -15.58 -2.29
CA LEU A 254 -4.03 -16.32 -2.69
C LEU A 254 -4.29 -17.29 -3.86
N ASP A 255 -5.45 -17.96 -3.89
CA ASP A 255 -5.81 -18.92 -4.94
C ASP A 255 -5.90 -18.28 -6.34
N MET A 256 -6.12 -16.98 -6.42
CA MET A 256 -6.11 -16.25 -7.70
C MET A 256 -4.73 -16.19 -8.34
N ASN A 257 -3.64 -16.34 -7.58
CA ASN A 257 -2.27 -16.42 -8.11
C ASN A 257 -1.99 -17.75 -8.84
N SER A 258 -2.70 -18.82 -8.50
CA SER A 258 -2.48 -20.14 -9.13
C SER A 258 -3.03 -20.26 -10.54
N GLY A 259 -3.92 -19.33 -10.94
CA GLY A 259 -4.60 -19.38 -12.24
C GLY A 259 -5.57 -20.56 -12.40
N GLU A 260 -5.81 -21.32 -11.35
CA GLU A 260 -6.84 -22.36 -11.30
C GLU A 260 -8.21 -21.68 -11.10
N LYS A 261 -8.99 -21.63 -12.17
CA LYS A 261 -10.42 -21.32 -12.15
C LYS A 261 -11.21 -22.59 -12.35
#